data_4866f97131b26745ef0078db158e55f3
#
_entry.id   4866f97131b26745ef0078db158e55f3
#
_cell.length_a   1.000
_cell.length_b   1.000
_cell.length_c   1.000
_cell.angle_alpha   90.00
_cell.angle_beta   90.00
_cell.angle_gamma   90.00
#
_symmetry.space_group_name_H-M   'P 1'
#
loop_
_entity.id
_entity.type
_entity.pdbx_description
1 polymer ?
#
loop_
_entity_poly.entity_id
_entity_poly.type
_entity_poly.pdbx_seq_one_letter_code
_entity_poly.pdbx_strand_id
1 'polypeptide(L)'
;FLFYGLHTIFCAMCVFLLALLLLVKDKTRHFTLYSVILLLLMASTMRSKAFGGVILYILLYYLINVYNKKIKLKSVILIGCLCLLIGWSQIQYYFFSSISDGAARNVLLRTCFDIAKEHFPLGAGLATFASHYSGVVYSPLYSNYGISNIYGLTRDHPSFISDSFWPMEIAQNGYLGAACFIMALYKLFVEISKIKIKNRNAYFSALFALGYLCVSSLAESAFVHFLSIPIALVIGGCLTQAHYVREDDR
;
A
#
# COMPACT_ATOMS: atom_id res chain seq x y z
N PHE A 1 -12.75 8.91 19.54
CA PHE A 1 -11.47 8.60 20.21
C PHE A 1 -11.34 7.14 20.68
N LEU A 2 -12.30 6.26 20.41
CA LEU A 2 -12.28 4.84 20.77
C LEU A 2 -11.08 4.06 20.16
N PHE A 3 -10.39 4.61 19.15
CA PHE A 3 -9.36 3.93 18.37
C PHE A 3 -8.03 4.67 18.35
N TYR A 4 -7.80 5.57 19.31
CA TYR A 4 -6.55 6.29 19.43
C TYR A 4 -5.41 5.29 19.73
N GLY A 5 -4.44 5.19 18.85
CA GLY A 5 -3.36 4.20 18.88
C GLY A 5 -3.56 3.00 17.93
N LEU A 6 -4.81 2.69 17.54
CA LEU A 6 -5.13 1.58 16.62
C LEU A 6 -5.68 2.05 15.27
N HIS A 7 -5.62 3.33 14.96
CA HIS A 7 -6.21 3.92 13.76
C HIS A 7 -5.68 3.31 12.44
N THR A 8 -4.43 2.88 12.40
CA THR A 8 -3.83 2.18 11.24
C THR A 8 -4.48 0.82 11.03
N ILE A 9 -4.61 0.05 12.11
CA ILE A 9 -5.24 -1.27 12.12
C ILE A 9 -6.71 -1.14 11.73
N PHE A 10 -7.39 -0.18 12.32
CA PHE A 10 -8.80 0.07 12.04
C PHE A 10 -9.07 0.43 10.57
N CYS A 11 -8.23 1.29 9.99
CA CYS A 11 -8.32 1.64 8.57
C CYS A 11 -8.16 0.39 7.68
N ALA A 12 -7.16 -0.45 7.93
CA ALA A 12 -6.92 -1.67 7.15
C ALA A 12 -8.06 -2.69 7.32
N MET A 13 -8.64 -2.79 8.52
CA MET A 13 -9.83 -3.62 8.75
C MET A 13 -11.05 -3.11 7.97
N CYS A 14 -11.27 -1.79 7.91
CA CYS A 14 -12.32 -1.22 7.05
C CYS A 14 -12.11 -1.56 5.58
N VAL A 15 -10.88 -1.51 5.09
CA VAL A 15 -10.54 -1.89 3.71
C VAL A 15 -10.81 -3.38 3.47
N PHE A 16 -10.40 -4.23 4.39
CA PHE A 16 -10.66 -5.68 4.30
C PHE A 16 -12.18 -5.95 4.25
N LEU A 17 -12.96 -5.34 5.15
CA LEU A 17 -14.42 -5.48 5.16
C LEU A 17 -15.07 -4.93 3.90
N LEU A 18 -14.60 -3.78 3.37
CA LEU A 18 -15.07 -3.23 2.09
C LEU A 18 -14.77 -4.17 0.93
N ALA A 19 -13.59 -4.78 0.90
CA ALA A 19 -13.22 -5.74 -0.13
C ALA A 19 -14.10 -7.00 -0.08
N LEU A 20 -14.39 -7.53 1.11
CA LEU A 20 -15.34 -8.64 1.29
C LEU A 20 -16.77 -8.24 0.91
N LEU A 21 -17.21 -7.05 1.33
CA LEU A 21 -18.54 -6.54 0.99
C LEU A 21 -18.75 -6.41 -0.52
N LEU A 22 -17.70 -6.02 -1.25
CA LEU A 22 -17.70 -5.96 -2.72
C LEU A 22 -17.94 -7.34 -3.35
N LEU A 23 -17.40 -8.42 -2.78
CA LEU A 23 -17.61 -9.79 -3.29
C LEU A 23 -19.09 -10.22 -3.20
N VAL A 24 -19.76 -9.82 -2.12
CA VAL A 24 -21.16 -10.19 -1.86
C VAL A 24 -22.17 -9.09 -2.25
N LYS A 25 -21.73 -8.12 -3.07
CA LYS A 25 -22.53 -6.95 -3.46
C LYS A 25 -23.93 -7.30 -3.91
N ASP A 26 -24.07 -8.27 -4.83
CA ASP A 26 -25.34 -8.63 -5.44
C ASP A 26 -26.28 -9.40 -4.49
N LYS A 27 -25.74 -9.95 -3.40
CA LYS A 27 -26.47 -10.68 -2.36
C LYS A 27 -26.84 -9.80 -1.17
N THR A 28 -26.31 -8.57 -1.10
CA THR A 28 -26.46 -7.70 0.07
C THR A 28 -27.51 -6.60 -0.17
N ARG A 29 -28.66 -6.68 0.51
CA ARG A 29 -29.80 -5.76 0.35
C ARG A 29 -29.42 -4.28 0.56
N HIS A 30 -28.56 -3.98 1.53
CA HIS A 30 -28.16 -2.62 1.91
C HIS A 30 -26.68 -2.33 1.62
N PHE A 31 -26.17 -2.86 0.50
CA PHE A 31 -24.77 -2.72 0.11
C PHE A 31 -24.26 -1.28 0.17
N THR A 32 -25.00 -0.33 -0.42
CA THR A 32 -24.58 1.08 -0.45
C THR A 32 -24.49 1.68 0.94
N LEU A 33 -25.44 1.38 1.84
CA LEU A 33 -25.42 1.86 3.22
C LEU A 33 -24.18 1.36 3.96
N TYR A 34 -23.91 0.06 3.90
CA TYR A 34 -22.74 -0.53 4.55
C TYR A 34 -21.42 0.00 3.98
N SER A 35 -21.36 0.18 2.65
CA SER A 35 -20.17 0.77 2.01
C SER A 35 -19.95 2.21 2.49
N VAL A 36 -20.99 3.04 2.56
CA VAL A 36 -20.88 4.42 3.03
C VAL A 36 -20.46 4.46 4.50
N ILE A 37 -21.03 3.62 5.36
CA ILE A 37 -20.64 3.54 6.77
C ILE A 37 -19.14 3.18 6.89
N LEU A 38 -18.68 2.16 6.19
CA LEU A 38 -17.27 1.75 6.24
C LEU A 38 -16.33 2.84 5.71
N LEU A 39 -16.71 3.55 4.64
CA LEU A 39 -15.94 4.66 4.10
C LEU A 39 -15.88 5.85 5.08
N LEU A 40 -16.98 6.17 5.76
CA LEU A 40 -17.02 7.22 6.78
C LEU A 40 -16.15 6.82 8.00
N LEU A 41 -16.26 5.57 8.46
CA LEU A 41 -15.41 5.04 9.53
C LEU A 41 -13.93 5.09 9.15
N MET A 42 -13.58 4.74 7.92
CA MET A 42 -12.23 4.85 7.41
C MET A 42 -11.75 6.30 7.37
N ALA A 43 -12.57 7.22 6.85
CA ALA A 43 -12.26 8.65 6.81
C ALA A 43 -12.11 9.26 8.21
N SER A 44 -12.88 8.79 9.21
CA SER A 44 -12.80 9.26 10.61
C SER A 44 -11.45 9.00 11.27
N THR A 45 -10.62 8.13 10.71
CA THR A 45 -9.24 7.92 11.18
C THR A 45 -8.33 9.11 10.90
N MET A 46 -8.74 10.06 10.05
CA MET A 46 -8.02 11.28 9.67
C MET A 46 -6.59 11.02 9.15
N ARG A 47 -6.32 9.81 8.64
CA ARG A 47 -5.04 9.45 8.05
C ARG A 47 -5.03 9.66 6.54
N SER A 48 -3.92 10.17 6.02
CA SER A 48 -3.76 10.43 4.56
C SER A 48 -4.05 9.18 3.72
N LYS A 49 -3.58 8.00 4.15
CA LYS A 49 -3.86 6.72 3.50
C LYS A 49 -5.34 6.34 3.50
N ALA A 50 -6.09 6.73 4.53
CA ALA A 50 -7.51 6.47 4.59
C ALA A 50 -8.25 7.31 3.54
N PHE A 51 -7.93 8.59 3.42
CA PHE A 51 -8.46 9.44 2.34
C PHE A 51 -8.07 8.91 0.96
N GLY A 52 -6.81 8.48 0.79
CA GLY A 52 -6.36 7.83 -0.45
C GLY A 52 -7.18 6.59 -0.80
N GLY A 53 -7.47 5.75 0.18
CA GLY A 53 -8.32 4.56 0.00
C GLY A 53 -9.79 4.89 -0.30
N VAL A 54 -10.36 5.92 0.36
CA VAL A 54 -11.73 6.41 0.05
C VAL A 54 -11.83 6.91 -1.38
N ILE A 55 -10.88 7.76 -1.79
CA ILE A 55 -10.82 8.29 -3.16
C ILE A 55 -10.67 7.15 -4.17
N LEU A 56 -9.76 6.21 -3.90
CA LEU A 56 -9.55 5.03 -4.74
C LEU A 56 -10.84 4.22 -4.90
N TYR A 57 -11.57 3.96 -3.79
CA TYR A 57 -12.84 3.24 -3.84
C TYR A 57 -13.86 3.95 -4.72
N ILE A 58 -14.06 5.25 -4.53
CA ILE A 58 -15.03 6.05 -5.29
C ILE A 58 -14.67 6.06 -6.77
N LEU A 59 -13.39 6.29 -7.11
CA LEU A 59 -12.93 6.29 -8.51
C LEU A 59 -13.11 4.92 -9.17
N LEU A 60 -12.74 3.83 -8.49
CA LEU A 60 -12.93 2.49 -9.01
C LEU A 60 -14.41 2.14 -9.15
N TYR A 61 -15.24 2.50 -8.18
CA TYR A 61 -16.68 2.31 -8.24
C TYR A 61 -17.27 2.99 -9.48
N TYR A 62 -16.89 4.24 -9.71
CA TYR A 62 -17.36 5.01 -10.86
C TYR A 62 -16.88 4.39 -12.19
N LEU A 63 -15.60 4.09 -12.31
CA LEU A 63 -15.03 3.53 -13.54
C LEU A 63 -15.57 2.14 -13.87
N ILE A 64 -15.74 1.29 -12.87
CA ILE A 64 -16.18 -0.09 -13.08
C ILE A 64 -17.70 -0.16 -13.24
N ASN A 65 -18.46 0.54 -12.42
CA ASN A 65 -19.93 0.41 -12.39
C ASN A 65 -20.64 1.36 -13.35
N VAL A 66 -20.17 2.58 -13.52
CA VAL A 66 -20.83 3.57 -14.40
C VAL A 66 -20.35 3.45 -15.83
N TYR A 67 -19.02 3.44 -16.05
CA TYR A 67 -18.47 3.39 -17.40
C TYR A 67 -18.32 1.97 -17.98
N ASN A 68 -18.46 0.94 -17.17
CA ASN A 68 -18.29 -0.47 -17.58
C ASN A 68 -17.01 -0.77 -18.38
N LYS A 69 -15.97 0.04 -18.22
CA LYS A 69 -14.70 -0.08 -18.96
C LYS A 69 -13.69 -0.96 -18.20
N LYS A 70 -12.89 -1.72 -18.94
CA LYS A 70 -11.66 -2.33 -18.38
C LYS A 70 -10.72 -1.19 -17.99
N ILE A 71 -10.19 -1.23 -16.78
CA ILE A 71 -9.18 -0.27 -16.35
C ILE A 71 -7.88 -0.68 -17.02
N LYS A 72 -7.41 0.16 -17.95
CA LYS A 72 -6.12 -0.01 -18.62
C LYS A 72 -5.02 0.53 -17.70
N LEU A 73 -3.78 0.07 -17.86
CA LEU A 73 -2.63 0.57 -17.10
C LEU A 73 -2.53 2.11 -17.14
N LYS A 74 -2.82 2.72 -18.30
CA LYS A 74 -2.88 4.19 -18.44
C LYS A 74 -3.88 4.85 -17.48
N SER A 75 -5.04 4.22 -17.24
CA SER A 75 -6.04 4.72 -16.30
C SER A 75 -5.58 4.56 -14.84
N VAL A 76 -4.86 3.49 -14.52
CA VAL A 76 -4.25 3.29 -13.20
C VAL A 76 -3.20 4.38 -12.93
N ILE A 77 -2.34 4.65 -13.91
CA ILE A 77 -1.34 5.72 -13.81
C ILE A 77 -2.04 7.09 -13.61
N LEU A 78 -3.08 7.37 -14.41
CA LEU A 78 -3.83 8.63 -14.27
C LEU A 78 -4.49 8.77 -12.89
N ILE A 79 -5.12 7.70 -12.38
CA ILE A 79 -5.69 7.68 -11.02
C ILE A 79 -4.58 7.90 -9.98
N GLY A 80 -3.46 7.22 -10.12
CA GLY A 80 -2.28 7.40 -9.27
C GLY A 80 -1.80 8.86 -9.26
N CYS A 81 -1.66 9.47 -10.43
CA CYS A 81 -1.28 10.88 -10.54
C CYS A 81 -2.30 11.82 -9.87
N LEU A 82 -3.60 11.57 -10.04
CA LEU A 82 -4.65 12.34 -9.36
C LEU A 82 -4.58 12.19 -7.84
N CYS A 83 -4.38 10.98 -7.34
CA CYS A 83 -4.18 10.73 -5.91
C CYS A 83 -2.93 11.45 -5.37
N LEU A 84 -1.83 11.46 -6.14
CA LEU A 84 -0.62 12.20 -5.79
C LEU A 84 -0.86 13.72 -5.76
N LEU A 85 -1.61 14.27 -6.71
CA LEU A 85 -1.94 15.69 -6.75
C LEU A 85 -2.82 16.10 -5.54
N ILE A 86 -3.83 15.28 -5.21
CA ILE A 86 -4.69 15.53 -4.04
C ILE A 86 -3.89 15.40 -2.74
N GLY A 87 -2.98 14.43 -2.67
CA GLY A 87 -2.09 14.20 -1.54
C GLY A 87 -0.85 15.09 -1.51
N TRP A 88 -0.69 16.06 -2.44
CA TRP A 88 0.54 16.82 -2.62
C TRP A 88 1.01 17.55 -1.35
N SER A 89 0.09 18.16 -0.62
CA SER A 89 0.41 18.83 0.65
C SER A 89 0.97 17.86 1.69
N GLN A 90 0.45 16.63 1.73
CA GLN A 90 0.95 15.59 2.62
C GLN A 90 2.32 15.07 2.15
N ILE A 91 2.50 14.94 0.82
CA ILE A 91 3.78 14.55 0.25
C ILE A 91 4.84 15.60 0.56
N GLN A 92 4.52 16.90 0.42
CA GLN A 92 5.42 17.98 0.80
C GLN A 92 5.78 17.91 2.28
N TYR A 93 4.81 17.69 3.16
CA TYR A 93 5.05 17.60 4.59
C TYR A 93 5.96 16.40 4.94
N TYR A 94 5.70 15.22 4.38
CA TYR A 94 6.43 14.00 4.73
C TYR A 94 7.80 13.86 4.06
N PHE A 95 7.99 14.40 2.86
CA PHE A 95 9.21 14.20 2.07
C PHE A 95 10.06 15.44 1.87
N PHE A 96 9.50 16.63 2.05
CA PHE A 96 10.21 17.90 1.80
C PHE A 96 10.30 18.80 3.03
N SER A 97 9.59 18.48 4.12
CA SER A 97 9.69 19.24 5.37
C SER A 97 10.99 18.89 6.10
N SER A 98 11.67 19.90 6.61
CA SER A 98 12.84 19.75 7.47
C SER A 98 12.47 19.56 8.96
N ILE A 99 11.18 19.51 9.29
CA ILE A 99 10.68 19.52 10.67
C ILE A 99 10.04 18.17 10.99
N SER A 100 10.47 17.55 12.10
CA SER A 100 9.90 16.32 12.71
C SER A 100 9.92 15.06 11.82
N ASP A 101 8.81 14.33 11.77
CA ASP A 101 8.64 13.05 11.09
C ASP A 101 8.96 13.09 9.59
N GLY A 102 8.74 14.25 8.94
CA GLY A 102 9.06 14.45 7.53
C GLY A 102 10.55 14.38 7.23
N ALA A 103 11.40 14.86 8.15
CA ALA A 103 12.85 14.78 7.96
C ALA A 103 13.35 13.33 7.95
N ALA A 104 12.88 12.48 8.85
CA ALA A 104 13.28 11.07 8.94
C ALA A 104 12.95 10.31 7.65
N ARG A 105 11.73 10.42 7.12
CA ARG A 105 11.30 9.74 5.89
C ARG A 105 12.05 10.21 4.66
N ASN A 106 12.29 11.52 4.56
CA ASN A 106 13.07 12.11 3.46
C ASN A 106 14.50 11.58 3.47
N VAL A 107 15.12 11.54 4.65
CA VAL A 107 16.47 11.02 4.80
C VAL A 107 16.52 9.53 4.46
N LEU A 108 15.60 8.71 4.98
CA LEU A 108 15.52 7.30 4.63
C LEU A 108 15.38 7.10 3.11
N LEU A 109 14.55 7.92 2.45
CA LEU A 109 14.35 7.84 1.00
C LEU A 109 15.60 8.21 0.20
N ARG A 110 16.37 9.21 0.64
CA ARG A 110 17.62 9.58 -0.04
C ARG A 110 18.70 8.54 0.20
N THR A 111 18.90 8.17 1.45
CA THR A 111 19.94 7.22 1.85
C THR A 111 19.74 5.83 1.22
N CYS A 112 18.49 5.40 0.98
CA CYS A 112 18.24 4.10 0.36
C CYS A 112 18.84 3.97 -1.05
N PHE A 113 18.89 5.06 -1.82
CA PHE A 113 19.53 5.06 -3.15
C PHE A 113 21.06 5.00 -3.06
N ASP A 114 21.65 5.65 -2.07
CA ASP A 114 23.08 5.60 -1.84
C ASP A 114 23.49 4.18 -1.43
N ILE A 115 22.73 3.56 -0.51
CA ILE A 115 22.93 2.16 -0.10
C ILE A 115 22.79 1.22 -1.31
N ALA A 116 21.72 1.36 -2.09
CA ALA A 116 21.49 0.49 -3.24
C ALA A 116 22.54 0.65 -4.34
N LYS A 117 23.13 1.84 -4.49
CA LYS A 117 24.21 2.11 -5.42
C LYS A 117 25.52 1.48 -4.95
N GLU A 118 25.85 1.61 -3.67
CA GLU A 118 27.08 1.05 -3.09
C GLU A 118 27.06 -0.48 -3.06
N HIS A 119 25.88 -1.07 -2.81
CA HIS A 119 25.66 -2.52 -2.77
C HIS A 119 24.98 -3.05 -4.06
N PHE A 120 25.27 -2.43 -5.20
CA PHE A 120 24.70 -2.85 -6.48
C PHE A 120 25.11 -4.29 -6.85
N PRO A 121 24.17 -5.11 -7.41
CA PRO A 121 22.76 -4.83 -7.71
C PRO A 121 21.78 -5.31 -6.64
N LEU A 122 22.20 -6.03 -5.61
CA LEU A 122 21.39 -6.81 -4.68
C LEU A 122 21.02 -6.08 -3.38
N GLY A 123 21.58 -4.87 -3.15
CA GLY A 123 21.36 -4.11 -1.92
C GLY A 123 22.15 -4.63 -0.72
N ALA A 124 21.91 -4.04 0.46
CA ALA A 124 22.66 -4.32 1.68
C ALA A 124 22.19 -5.60 2.42
N GLY A 125 21.16 -6.27 1.93
CA GLY A 125 20.61 -7.47 2.54
C GLY A 125 19.38 -7.22 3.43
N LEU A 126 18.68 -8.31 3.73
CA LEU A 126 17.44 -8.26 4.50
C LEU A 126 17.68 -7.76 5.93
N ALA A 127 16.71 -7.04 6.47
CA ALA A 127 16.68 -6.52 7.84
C ALA A 127 17.78 -5.50 8.17
N THR A 128 18.47 -4.95 7.16
CA THR A 128 19.60 -4.02 7.36
C THR A 128 19.16 -2.55 7.41
N PHE A 129 18.09 -2.16 6.72
CA PHE A 129 17.67 -0.75 6.61
C PHE A 129 16.17 -0.58 6.53
N ALA A 130 15.65 0.48 7.17
CA ALA A 130 14.25 0.93 7.14
C ALA A 130 13.19 -0.14 7.44
N SER A 131 13.54 -1.20 8.17
CA SER A 131 12.65 -2.26 8.64
C SER A 131 12.54 -2.22 10.17
N HIS A 132 11.49 -2.83 10.70
CA HIS A 132 11.33 -2.95 12.15
C HIS A 132 12.54 -3.62 12.79
N TYR A 133 13.02 -4.70 12.18
CA TYR A 133 14.15 -5.45 12.71
C TYR A 133 15.48 -4.68 12.67
N SER A 134 15.70 -3.87 11.64
CA SER A 134 16.88 -2.98 11.58
C SER A 134 16.88 -1.91 12.66
N GLY A 135 15.70 -1.55 13.19
CA GLY A 135 15.56 -0.68 14.35
C GLY A 135 15.80 -1.40 15.68
N VAL A 136 15.32 -2.64 15.82
CA VAL A 136 15.51 -3.45 17.04
C VAL A 136 16.98 -3.79 17.27
N VAL A 137 17.69 -4.26 16.25
CA VAL A 137 19.13 -4.58 16.34
C VAL A 137 19.99 -3.34 16.18
N TYR A 138 19.40 -2.26 15.68
CA TYR A 138 20.02 -1.00 15.30
C TYR A 138 21.22 -1.18 14.35
N SER A 139 20.87 -1.29 13.10
CA SER A 139 21.81 -1.55 12.02
C SER A 139 22.97 -0.53 11.97
N PRO A 140 24.22 -0.97 11.73
CA PRO A 140 25.38 -0.09 11.55
C PRO A 140 25.22 0.90 10.40
N LEU A 141 24.36 0.62 9.40
CA LEU A 141 24.12 1.50 8.27
C LEU A 141 23.64 2.90 8.70
N TYR A 142 22.85 3.01 9.79
CA TYR A 142 22.41 4.32 10.30
C TYR A 142 23.58 5.21 10.73
N SER A 143 24.61 4.62 11.34
CA SER A 143 25.83 5.33 11.72
C SER A 143 26.74 5.59 10.53
N ASN A 144 26.91 4.61 9.64
CA ASN A 144 27.79 4.69 8.47
C ASN A 144 27.35 5.80 7.50
N TYR A 145 26.03 5.98 7.35
CA TYR A 145 25.46 7.04 6.50
C TYR A 145 25.15 8.35 7.26
N GLY A 146 25.58 8.46 8.53
CA GLY A 146 25.47 9.69 9.33
C GLY A 146 24.03 10.09 9.70
N ILE A 147 23.08 9.16 9.65
CA ILE A 147 21.68 9.44 9.91
C ILE A 147 21.20 9.04 11.32
N SER A 148 22.10 8.49 12.13
CA SER A 148 21.82 8.04 13.50
C SER A 148 21.45 9.14 14.49
N ASN A 149 21.69 10.41 14.14
CA ASN A 149 21.39 11.57 15.01
C ASN A 149 20.05 12.24 14.65
N ILE A 150 19.32 11.71 13.66
CA ILE A 150 18.04 12.28 13.24
C ILE A 150 16.94 11.77 14.16
N TYR A 151 16.08 12.66 14.64
CA TYR A 151 14.94 12.31 15.49
C TYR A 151 14.08 11.22 14.84
N GLY A 152 13.76 10.18 15.61
CA GLY A 152 13.02 9.01 15.15
C GLY A 152 13.87 7.96 14.41
N LEU A 153 15.16 8.24 14.11
CA LEU A 153 16.13 7.28 13.57
C LEU A 153 17.26 6.97 14.55
N THR A 154 17.25 7.58 15.74
CA THR A 154 18.26 7.34 16.78
C THR A 154 18.08 5.96 17.40
N ARG A 155 19.16 5.42 18.01
CA ARG A 155 19.14 4.13 18.69
C ARG A 155 18.13 4.11 19.86
N ASP A 156 18.03 5.23 20.59
CA ASP A 156 17.17 5.34 21.77
C ASP A 156 15.69 5.60 21.39
N HIS A 157 15.45 6.18 20.19
CA HIS A 157 14.11 6.50 19.67
C HIS A 157 13.97 6.11 18.20
N PRO A 158 13.88 4.80 17.86
CA PRO A 158 13.81 4.30 16.48
C PRO A 158 12.38 4.33 15.92
N SER A 159 11.57 5.34 16.31
CA SER A 159 10.12 5.35 16.10
C SER A 159 9.69 5.42 14.62
N PHE A 160 10.54 5.98 13.75
CA PHE A 160 10.20 6.21 12.33
C PHE A 160 11.00 5.36 11.35
N ILE A 161 11.83 4.45 11.86
CA ILE A 161 12.67 3.59 11.02
C ILE A 161 11.84 2.74 10.06
N SER A 162 10.72 2.15 10.54
CA SER A 162 9.89 1.24 9.75
C SER A 162 8.69 1.91 9.06
N ASP A 163 8.66 3.23 8.99
CA ASP A 163 7.51 4.00 8.51
C ASP A 163 7.42 4.10 6.97
N SER A 164 8.30 3.45 6.24
CA SER A 164 8.36 3.59 4.80
C SER A 164 8.73 2.27 4.11
N PHE A 165 7.89 1.80 3.18
CA PHE A 165 8.13 0.55 2.45
C PHE A 165 9.26 0.68 1.41
N TRP A 166 9.20 1.70 0.54
CA TRP A 166 10.10 1.81 -0.60
C TRP A 166 11.56 2.02 -0.23
N PRO A 167 11.92 2.82 0.78
CA PRO A 167 13.29 2.89 1.28
C PRO A 167 13.83 1.55 1.77
N MET A 168 12.99 0.76 2.45
CA MET A 168 13.34 -0.57 2.89
C MET A 168 13.62 -1.49 1.69
N GLU A 169 12.69 -1.56 0.73
CA GLU A 169 12.78 -2.44 -0.43
C GLU A 169 14.02 -2.13 -1.28
N ILE A 170 14.25 -0.84 -1.57
CA ILE A 170 15.37 -0.40 -2.42
C ILE A 170 16.71 -0.63 -1.73
N ALA A 171 16.85 -0.31 -0.44
CA ALA A 171 18.11 -0.46 0.27
C ALA A 171 18.48 -1.92 0.52
N GLN A 172 17.50 -2.75 0.91
CA GLN A 172 17.74 -4.13 1.30
C GLN A 172 17.91 -5.07 0.11
N ASN A 173 17.04 -4.94 -0.91
CA ASN A 173 16.98 -5.82 -2.06
C ASN A 173 17.62 -5.23 -3.33
N GLY A 174 18.13 -4.01 -3.24
CA GLY A 174 18.78 -3.30 -4.33
C GLY A 174 17.82 -2.97 -5.49
N TYR A 175 18.40 -2.47 -6.57
CA TYR A 175 17.63 -2.15 -7.78
C TYR A 175 17.01 -3.39 -8.43
N LEU A 176 17.70 -4.53 -8.35
CA LEU A 176 17.20 -5.78 -8.93
C LEU A 176 15.97 -6.29 -8.16
N GLY A 177 16.03 -6.33 -6.83
CA GLY A 177 14.89 -6.76 -6.01
C GLY A 177 13.69 -5.82 -6.14
N ALA A 178 13.92 -4.50 -6.12
CA ALA A 178 12.87 -3.52 -6.33
C ALA A 178 12.21 -3.67 -7.72
N ALA A 179 12.99 -3.91 -8.78
CA ALA A 179 12.48 -4.17 -10.12
C ALA A 179 11.66 -5.47 -10.17
N CYS A 180 12.12 -6.55 -9.53
CA CYS A 180 11.38 -7.80 -9.43
C CYS A 180 10.07 -7.62 -8.67
N PHE A 181 10.07 -6.86 -7.58
CA PHE A 181 8.86 -6.55 -6.81
C PHE A 181 7.84 -5.76 -7.65
N ILE A 182 8.27 -4.71 -8.35
CA ILE A 182 7.41 -3.95 -9.26
C ILE A 182 6.84 -4.85 -10.36
N MET A 183 7.66 -5.75 -10.92
CA MET A 183 7.21 -6.71 -11.93
C MET A 183 6.18 -7.70 -11.36
N ALA A 184 6.34 -8.15 -10.13
CA ALA A 184 5.36 -8.99 -9.43
C ALA A 184 4.02 -8.27 -9.25
N LEU A 185 4.03 -7.01 -8.81
CA LEU A 185 2.82 -6.18 -8.72
C LEU A 185 2.15 -5.99 -10.08
N TYR A 186 2.93 -5.74 -11.13
CA TYR A 186 2.42 -5.63 -12.49
C TYR A 186 1.76 -6.94 -12.96
N LYS A 187 2.42 -8.10 -12.76
CA LYS A 187 1.84 -9.41 -13.10
C LYS A 187 0.56 -9.66 -12.33
N LEU A 188 0.53 -9.35 -11.02
CA LEU A 188 -0.66 -9.46 -10.19
C LEU A 188 -1.81 -8.59 -10.73
N PHE A 189 -1.53 -7.35 -11.12
CA PHE A 189 -2.51 -6.47 -11.77
C PHE A 189 -3.04 -7.06 -13.08
N VAL A 190 -2.17 -7.67 -13.90
CA VAL A 190 -2.58 -8.33 -15.15
C VAL A 190 -3.51 -9.51 -14.87
N GLU A 191 -3.19 -10.37 -13.89
CA GLU A 191 -4.06 -11.49 -13.49
C GLU A 191 -5.41 -11.01 -12.96
N ILE A 192 -5.43 -10.00 -12.08
CA ILE A 192 -6.67 -9.37 -11.60
C ILE A 192 -7.51 -8.84 -12.78
N SER A 193 -6.86 -8.24 -13.79
CA SER A 193 -7.56 -7.70 -14.96
C SER A 193 -8.27 -8.76 -15.80
N LYS A 194 -7.84 -10.02 -15.74
CA LYS A 194 -8.49 -11.16 -16.41
C LYS A 194 -9.82 -11.56 -15.72
N ILE A 195 -9.96 -11.31 -14.43
CA ILE A 195 -11.16 -11.64 -13.65
C ILE A 195 -12.40 -10.88 -14.16
N LYS A 196 -12.23 -9.67 -14.66
CA LYS A 196 -13.34 -8.77 -15.05
C LYS A 196 -14.39 -9.43 -15.95
N ILE A 197 -13.95 -10.30 -16.86
CA ILE A 197 -14.82 -10.95 -17.83
C ILE A 197 -15.81 -11.90 -17.16
N LYS A 198 -15.40 -12.51 -16.04
CA LYS A 198 -16.12 -13.58 -15.36
C LYS A 198 -16.89 -13.10 -14.13
N ASN A 199 -16.25 -12.27 -13.29
CA ASN A 199 -16.84 -11.78 -12.04
C ASN A 199 -16.42 -10.33 -11.79
N ARG A 200 -17.35 -9.41 -12.04
CA ARG A 200 -17.13 -7.98 -11.90
C ARG A 200 -16.89 -7.56 -10.44
N ASN A 201 -17.57 -8.22 -9.50
CA ASN A 201 -17.44 -7.91 -8.08
C ASN A 201 -16.08 -8.36 -7.55
N ALA A 202 -15.63 -9.56 -7.92
CA ALA A 202 -14.31 -10.06 -7.58
C ALA A 202 -13.20 -9.20 -8.20
N TYR A 203 -13.37 -8.75 -9.45
CA TYR A 203 -12.46 -7.80 -10.08
C TYR A 203 -12.34 -6.50 -9.30
N PHE A 204 -13.48 -5.89 -8.91
CA PHE A 204 -13.47 -4.65 -8.15
C PHE A 204 -12.82 -4.85 -6.77
N SER A 205 -13.18 -5.92 -6.07
CA SER A 205 -12.62 -6.26 -4.75
C SER A 205 -11.10 -6.40 -4.80
N ALA A 206 -10.57 -7.24 -5.71
CA ALA A 206 -9.15 -7.48 -5.85
C ALA A 206 -8.38 -6.20 -6.27
N LEU A 207 -8.94 -5.43 -7.20
CA LEU A 207 -8.30 -4.19 -7.65
C LEU A 207 -8.28 -3.12 -6.56
N PHE A 208 -9.35 -2.98 -5.78
CA PHE A 208 -9.40 -2.08 -4.63
C PHE A 208 -8.40 -2.49 -3.55
N ALA A 209 -8.35 -3.78 -3.22
CA ALA A 209 -7.42 -4.33 -2.24
C ALA A 209 -5.96 -4.09 -2.63
N LEU A 210 -5.56 -4.42 -3.87
CA LEU A 210 -4.22 -4.17 -4.39
C LEU A 210 -3.90 -2.68 -4.44
N GLY A 211 -4.82 -1.87 -4.97
CA GLY A 211 -4.63 -0.42 -5.06
C GLY A 211 -4.45 0.25 -3.70
N TYR A 212 -5.20 -0.21 -2.68
CA TYR A 212 -5.01 0.28 -1.32
C TYR A 212 -3.62 -0.05 -0.77
N LEU A 213 -3.11 -1.28 -0.97
CA LEU A 213 -1.75 -1.64 -0.55
C LEU A 213 -0.71 -0.76 -1.26
N CYS A 214 -0.87 -0.50 -2.56
CA CYS A 214 0.02 0.39 -3.30
C CYS A 214 -0.02 1.84 -2.77
N VAL A 215 -1.20 2.39 -2.51
CA VAL A 215 -1.35 3.74 -1.95
C VAL A 215 -0.76 3.81 -0.54
N SER A 216 -1.03 2.83 0.31
CA SER A 216 -0.52 2.78 1.68
C SER A 216 1.00 2.61 1.73
N SER A 217 1.61 1.90 0.76
CA SER A 217 3.06 1.68 0.72
C SER A 217 3.88 2.97 0.54
N LEU A 218 3.25 4.07 0.11
CA LEU A 218 3.89 5.38 0.03
C LEU A 218 4.08 6.04 1.41
N ALA A 219 3.27 5.64 2.40
CA ALA A 219 3.22 6.27 3.71
C ALA A 219 3.52 5.30 4.88
N GLU A 220 3.61 4.01 4.63
CA GLU A 220 3.91 2.98 5.63
C GLU A 220 4.45 1.71 4.96
N SER A 221 4.98 0.78 5.75
CA SER A 221 5.48 -0.53 5.29
C SER A 221 4.34 -1.52 4.97
N ALA A 222 3.36 -1.07 4.13
CA ALA A 222 2.08 -1.74 3.92
C ALA A 222 2.20 -3.20 3.46
N PHE A 223 3.16 -3.53 2.61
CA PHE A 223 3.30 -4.89 2.06
C PHE A 223 3.92 -5.90 3.03
N VAL A 224 4.66 -5.43 4.03
CA VAL A 224 5.30 -6.30 5.05
C VAL A 224 4.62 -6.23 6.41
N HIS A 225 3.56 -5.42 6.52
CA HIS A 225 2.78 -5.33 7.73
C HIS A 225 1.80 -6.51 7.83
N PHE A 226 1.58 -7.07 9.04
CA PHE A 226 0.68 -8.23 9.24
C PHE A 226 -0.75 -7.99 8.72
N LEU A 227 -1.20 -6.74 8.65
CA LEU A 227 -2.51 -6.37 8.10
C LEU A 227 -2.63 -6.56 6.58
N SER A 228 -1.52 -6.71 5.86
CA SER A 228 -1.55 -7.04 4.44
C SER A 228 -2.00 -8.47 4.20
N ILE A 229 -1.83 -9.38 5.15
CA ILE A 229 -2.18 -10.80 5.03
C ILE A 229 -3.67 -11.00 4.70
N PRO A 230 -4.64 -10.49 5.51
CA PRO A 230 -6.05 -10.65 5.16
C PRO A 230 -6.42 -9.99 3.84
N ILE A 231 -5.80 -8.85 3.49
CA ILE A 231 -6.03 -8.18 2.21
C ILE A 231 -5.50 -9.04 1.05
N ALA A 232 -4.32 -9.64 1.20
CA ALA A 232 -3.75 -10.56 0.21
C ALA A 232 -4.59 -11.83 0.04
N LEU A 233 -5.15 -12.37 1.13
CA LEU A 233 -6.07 -13.52 1.07
C LEU A 233 -7.34 -13.20 0.27
N VAL A 234 -7.89 -11.99 0.38
CA VAL A 234 -9.02 -11.56 -0.46
C VAL A 234 -8.62 -11.56 -1.94
N ILE A 235 -7.45 -11.00 -2.26
CA ILE A 235 -6.95 -10.98 -3.65
C ILE A 235 -6.79 -12.43 -4.16
N GLY A 236 -6.16 -13.31 -3.39
CA GLY A 236 -5.97 -14.71 -3.72
C GLY A 236 -7.32 -15.45 -3.95
N GLY A 237 -8.29 -15.24 -3.06
CA GLY A 237 -9.64 -15.81 -3.19
C GLY A 237 -10.36 -15.34 -4.46
N CYS A 238 -10.23 -14.05 -4.82
CA CYS A 238 -10.76 -13.51 -6.08
C CYS A 238 -10.14 -14.18 -7.31
N LEU A 239 -8.82 -14.39 -7.30
CA LEU A 239 -8.11 -15.06 -8.40
C LEU A 239 -8.51 -16.54 -8.52
N THR A 240 -8.59 -17.25 -7.41
CA THR A 240 -8.98 -18.67 -7.38
C THR A 240 -10.40 -18.85 -7.92
N GLN A 241 -11.35 -18.05 -7.46
CA GLN A 241 -12.74 -18.11 -7.95
C GLN A 241 -12.83 -17.92 -9.47
N ALA A 242 -11.98 -17.09 -10.05
CA ALA A 242 -11.92 -16.88 -11.50
C ALA A 242 -11.32 -18.07 -12.26
N HIS A 243 -10.46 -18.87 -11.63
CA HIS A 243 -9.91 -20.10 -12.22
C HIS A 243 -10.92 -21.26 -12.22
N TYR A 244 -11.64 -21.51 -11.12
CA TYR A 244 -12.65 -22.57 -11.04
C TYR A 244 -13.73 -22.44 -12.11
N VAL A 245 -14.26 -21.23 -12.36
CA VAL A 245 -15.23 -20.99 -13.44
C VAL A 245 -14.65 -21.31 -14.85
N ARG A 246 -13.33 -21.41 -14.99
CA ARG A 246 -12.69 -21.75 -16.28
C ARG A 246 -12.64 -23.24 -16.55
N GLU A 247 -12.68 -24.06 -15.52
CA GLU A 247 -12.66 -25.54 -15.66
C GLU A 247 -14.05 -26.11 -15.92
N ASP A 248 -15.10 -25.47 -15.35
CA ASP A 248 -16.49 -25.88 -15.58
C ASP A 248 -17.00 -25.54 -17.00
N ASP A 249 -16.37 -24.60 -17.69
CA ASP A 249 -16.72 -24.20 -19.07
C ASP A 249 -15.97 -25.03 -20.15
N ARG A 250 -15.20 -26.07 -19.80
CA ARG A 250 -14.50 -26.97 -20.71
C ARG A 250 -15.10 -28.37 -20.67
#